data_08b3fec36a9d5083fe9d6ba8fb6e223d
#
_entry.id   08b3fec36a9d5083fe9d6ba8fb6e223d
#
_cell.length_a   1.000
_cell.length_b   1.000
_cell.length_c   1.000
_cell.angle_alpha   90.00
_cell.angle_beta   90.00
_cell.angle_gamma   90.00
#
_symmetry.space_group_name_H-M   'P 1'
#
loop_
_entity.id
_entity.type
_entity.pdbx_description
1 polymer ?
#
loop_
_entity_poly.entity_id
_entity_poly.type
_entity_poly.pdbx_seq_one_letter_code
_entity_poly.pdbx_strand_id
1 'polypeptide(L)'
;KELKPIWQWNHYPVEKKWTLKNGTLRLHTMPAKSFMHAKNSLTQRAVGPESNAIVELNTKSLKKGDVAGLALLNVPYYWVGVLRTGKGDIIRFYDLVKNIKIDEPISTEKVYFRAEGDFDNDLAKLSYSTDGTNFKAMGTNLRLGYQMKTFQGVRFALFAYNTEGKDGGYAEFDNFKIEEPLADRSTNLPIGKVITLKNLANNTFTWTNSRRILRSADVNSNEYDPKGSQFRIHDRGKGRVALEAMDGSGFLTVTGEGLSGDVRLTDKESDASLFMWQDMLRNQCMLLSLKTNRYIGIDIL
;
A
#
# COMPACT_ATOMS: atom_id res chain seq x y z
N LYS A 1 15.82 -15.02 -16.02
CA LYS A 1 15.04 -14.93 -14.76
C LYS A 1 13.57 -14.75 -15.13
N GLU A 2 12.69 -15.33 -14.34
CA GLU A 2 11.24 -15.19 -14.50
C GLU A 2 10.74 -13.98 -13.70
N LEU A 3 9.63 -13.39 -14.15
CA LEU A 3 8.92 -12.36 -13.37
C LEU A 3 8.39 -12.99 -12.08
N LYS A 4 8.58 -12.29 -10.97
CA LYS A 4 7.99 -12.73 -9.69
C LYS A 4 6.46 -12.69 -9.77
N PRO A 5 5.72 -13.55 -9.03
CA PRO A 5 4.25 -13.60 -9.06
C PRO A 5 3.53 -12.30 -8.70
N ILE A 6 4.23 -11.36 -8.05
CA ILE A 6 3.72 -10.03 -7.70
C ILE A 6 3.48 -9.13 -8.93
N TRP A 7 4.13 -9.45 -10.06
CA TRP A 7 3.99 -8.69 -11.30
C TRP A 7 2.81 -9.17 -12.11
N GLN A 8 2.09 -8.25 -12.73
CA GLN A 8 0.94 -8.53 -13.57
C GLN A 8 0.96 -7.64 -14.80
N TRP A 9 0.72 -8.24 -15.97
CA TRP A 9 0.50 -7.49 -17.20
C TRP A 9 -0.87 -6.81 -17.18
N ASN A 10 -0.93 -5.56 -17.60
CA ASN A 10 -2.21 -4.84 -17.70
C ASN A 10 -3.08 -5.37 -18.85
N HIS A 11 -2.44 -5.86 -19.91
CA HIS A 11 -3.07 -6.54 -21.05
C HIS A 11 -2.38 -7.87 -21.27
N TYR A 12 -2.96 -8.72 -22.11
CA TYR A 12 -2.27 -9.92 -22.55
C TYR A 12 -0.97 -9.53 -23.30
N PRO A 13 0.20 -9.93 -22.84
CA PRO A 13 1.47 -9.43 -23.35
C PRO A 13 1.77 -10.00 -24.75
N VAL A 14 2.48 -9.23 -25.53
CA VAL A 14 3.11 -9.69 -26.78
C VAL A 14 4.48 -10.24 -26.42
N GLU A 15 4.61 -11.58 -26.33
CA GLU A 15 5.80 -12.26 -25.77
C GLU A 15 7.12 -11.87 -26.45
N LYS A 16 7.13 -11.70 -27.77
CA LYS A 16 8.33 -11.31 -28.51
C LYS A 16 8.75 -9.84 -28.32
N LYS A 17 7.94 -9.08 -27.59
CA LYS A 17 8.14 -7.63 -27.40
C LYS A 17 8.58 -7.25 -25.98
N TRP A 18 8.98 -8.23 -25.17
CA TRP A 18 9.61 -7.96 -23.90
C TRP A 18 10.65 -9.04 -23.55
N THR A 19 11.61 -8.68 -22.71
CA THR A 19 12.58 -9.62 -22.15
C THR A 19 12.97 -9.20 -20.74
N LEU A 20 13.29 -10.16 -19.88
CA LEU A 20 13.89 -9.94 -18.58
C LEU A 20 15.22 -10.68 -18.52
N LYS A 21 16.32 -9.93 -18.51
CA LYS A 21 17.66 -10.49 -18.48
C LYS A 21 18.52 -9.77 -17.44
N ASN A 22 19.14 -10.54 -16.55
CA ASN A 22 20.03 -10.04 -15.49
C ASN A 22 19.42 -8.96 -14.59
N GLY A 23 18.08 -8.96 -14.42
CA GLY A 23 17.37 -7.96 -13.63
C GLY A 23 16.80 -6.81 -14.47
N THR A 24 17.30 -6.56 -15.67
CA THR A 24 16.81 -5.52 -16.57
C THR A 24 15.59 -5.99 -17.36
N LEU A 25 14.49 -5.26 -17.25
CA LEU A 25 13.29 -5.44 -18.06
C LEU A 25 13.38 -4.58 -19.31
N ARG A 26 13.34 -5.22 -20.50
CA ARG A 26 13.26 -4.53 -21.78
C ARG A 26 11.84 -4.60 -22.31
N LEU A 27 11.26 -3.45 -22.65
CA LEU A 27 9.98 -3.32 -23.31
C LEU A 27 10.16 -2.69 -24.70
N HIS A 28 9.80 -3.43 -25.75
CA HIS A 28 9.76 -2.89 -27.11
C HIS A 28 8.52 -2.02 -27.29
N THR A 29 8.71 -0.85 -27.87
CA THR A 29 7.62 0.07 -28.16
C THR A 29 6.80 -0.42 -29.34
N MET A 30 5.49 -0.51 -29.13
CA MET A 30 4.50 -0.86 -30.13
C MET A 30 3.53 0.32 -30.30
N PRO A 31 2.84 0.43 -31.44
CA PRO A 31 1.88 1.51 -31.65
C PRO A 31 0.76 1.47 -30.62
N ALA A 32 0.50 2.61 -29.98
CA ALA A 32 -0.64 2.79 -29.12
C ALA A 32 -1.11 4.25 -29.10
N LYS A 33 -2.42 4.47 -29.00
CA LYS A 33 -3.01 5.81 -28.94
C LYS A 33 -2.74 6.52 -27.61
N SER A 34 -2.57 5.76 -26.55
CA SER A 34 -2.30 6.27 -25.19
C SER A 34 -1.69 5.19 -24.32
N PHE A 35 -1.22 5.56 -23.13
CA PHE A 35 -0.74 4.62 -22.12
C PHE A 35 -1.73 3.46 -21.84
N MET A 36 -3.03 3.77 -21.74
CA MET A 36 -4.04 2.74 -21.45
C MET A 36 -4.15 1.66 -22.55
N HIS A 37 -3.73 1.95 -23.77
CA HIS A 37 -3.71 1.01 -24.89
C HIS A 37 -2.34 0.34 -25.10
N ALA A 38 -1.34 0.71 -24.30
CA ALA A 38 -0.01 0.12 -24.38
C ALA A 38 -0.03 -1.32 -23.86
N LYS A 39 0.21 -2.31 -24.76
CA LYS A 39 0.01 -3.73 -24.43
C LYS A 39 0.96 -4.26 -23.35
N ASN A 40 2.26 -4.04 -23.51
CA ASN A 40 3.27 -4.56 -22.59
C ASN A 40 3.50 -3.58 -21.43
N SER A 41 2.43 -3.21 -20.71
CA SER A 41 2.52 -2.46 -19.46
C SER A 41 2.57 -3.44 -18.30
N LEU A 42 3.72 -3.48 -17.59
CA LEU A 42 3.96 -4.38 -16.47
C LEU A 42 3.63 -3.66 -15.16
N THR A 43 2.76 -4.25 -14.34
CA THR A 43 2.22 -3.56 -13.17
C THR A 43 2.48 -4.31 -11.87
N GLN A 44 2.56 -3.53 -10.79
CA GLN A 44 2.57 -4.03 -9.42
C GLN A 44 1.61 -3.20 -8.58
N ARG A 45 0.86 -3.83 -7.67
CA ARG A 45 -0.08 -3.13 -6.78
C ARG A 45 0.66 -2.17 -5.86
N ALA A 46 0.11 -0.96 -5.71
CA ALA A 46 0.48 -0.08 -4.62
C ALA A 46 -0.25 -0.54 -3.34
N VAL A 47 0.48 -0.57 -2.23
CA VAL A 47 -0.03 -1.02 -0.93
C VAL A 47 -0.17 0.19 -0.01
N GLY A 48 -1.37 0.34 0.59
CA GLY A 48 -1.59 1.39 1.59
C GLY A 48 -0.90 1.11 2.93
N PRO A 49 -0.83 2.11 3.82
CA PRO A 49 -1.30 3.48 3.69
C PRO A 49 -0.47 4.36 2.75
N GLU A 50 0.83 4.10 2.63
CA GLU A 50 1.76 4.80 1.75
C GLU A 50 2.61 3.80 0.99
N SER A 51 2.84 4.06 -0.29
CA SER A 51 3.85 3.32 -1.03
C SER A 51 4.48 4.17 -2.12
N ASN A 52 5.77 3.93 -2.34
CA ASN A 52 6.59 4.70 -3.26
C ASN A 52 7.30 3.73 -4.20
N ALA A 53 7.18 3.96 -5.50
CA ALA A 53 7.93 3.21 -6.51
C ALA A 53 9.01 4.08 -7.13
N ILE A 54 10.20 3.52 -7.27
CA ILE A 54 11.34 4.15 -7.96
C ILE A 54 11.82 3.19 -9.04
N VAL A 55 12.18 3.73 -10.20
CA VAL A 55 12.74 2.96 -11.30
C VAL A 55 13.77 3.76 -12.07
N GLU A 56 14.81 3.10 -12.54
CA GLU A 56 15.77 3.62 -13.49
C GLU A 56 15.30 3.26 -14.92
N LEU A 57 15.32 4.23 -15.83
CA LEU A 57 15.01 4.07 -17.24
C LEU A 57 16.23 4.42 -18.09
N ASN A 58 16.63 3.51 -18.96
CA ASN A 58 17.59 3.78 -20.04
C ASN A 58 16.83 3.99 -21.34
N THR A 59 17.05 5.15 -21.96
CA THR A 59 16.32 5.62 -23.16
C THR A 59 17.11 5.51 -24.44
N LYS A 60 18.37 5.03 -24.37
CA LYS A 60 19.31 4.99 -25.51
C LYS A 60 18.72 4.44 -26.80
N SER A 61 17.91 3.41 -26.69
CA SER A 61 17.33 2.68 -27.83
C SER A 61 15.92 3.13 -28.22
N LEU A 62 15.40 4.20 -27.60
CA LEU A 62 14.14 4.79 -28.03
C LEU A 62 14.29 5.41 -29.43
N LYS A 63 13.22 5.37 -30.21
CA LYS A 63 13.10 6.00 -31.52
C LYS A 63 12.04 7.11 -31.48
N LYS A 64 12.04 7.97 -32.50
CA LYS A 64 11.06 9.05 -32.61
C LYS A 64 9.63 8.53 -32.41
N GLY A 65 8.86 9.21 -31.56
CA GLY A 65 7.51 8.86 -31.18
C GLY A 65 7.42 7.87 -30.01
N ASP A 66 8.54 7.30 -29.55
CA ASP A 66 8.54 6.40 -28.39
C ASP A 66 8.34 7.17 -27.10
N VAL A 67 7.48 6.61 -26.24
CA VAL A 67 7.23 7.04 -24.86
C VAL A 67 7.47 5.86 -23.93
N ALA A 68 8.24 6.06 -22.87
CA ALA A 68 8.43 5.06 -21.83
C ALA A 68 8.57 5.72 -20.47
N GLY A 69 8.05 5.07 -19.41
CA GLY A 69 8.09 5.66 -18.08
C GLY A 69 7.37 4.87 -17.00
N LEU A 70 7.03 5.60 -15.93
CA LEU A 70 6.32 5.10 -14.75
C LEU A 70 4.95 5.76 -14.66
N ALA A 71 3.92 4.96 -14.45
CA ALA A 71 2.56 5.43 -14.28
C ALA A 71 1.95 5.00 -12.95
N LEU A 72 1.03 5.82 -12.45
CA LEU A 72 0.00 5.45 -11.48
C LEU A 72 -1.23 5.03 -12.28
N LEU A 73 -1.37 3.72 -12.45
CA LEU A 73 -2.46 3.14 -13.22
C LEU A 73 -3.72 2.99 -12.35
N ASN A 74 -4.73 3.70 -12.71
CA ASN A 74 -6.12 3.60 -12.30
C ASN A 74 -6.96 4.25 -13.41
N VAL A 75 -8.19 4.61 -13.15
CA VAL A 75 -8.96 5.54 -13.98
C VAL A 75 -9.53 6.60 -13.05
N PRO A 76 -8.99 7.82 -13.06
CA PRO A 76 -7.97 8.36 -13.96
C PRO A 76 -6.55 7.83 -13.69
N TYR A 77 -5.66 7.96 -14.67
CA TYR A 77 -4.25 7.65 -14.55
C TYR A 77 -3.38 8.89 -14.73
N TYR A 78 -2.17 8.78 -14.17
CA TYR A 78 -1.11 9.77 -14.30
C TYR A 78 0.18 9.07 -14.67
N TRP A 79 1.04 9.70 -15.45
CA TRP A 79 2.35 9.14 -15.71
C TRP A 79 3.43 10.22 -15.91
N VAL A 80 4.67 9.84 -15.65
CA VAL A 80 5.87 10.56 -16.00
C VAL A 80 6.76 9.64 -16.83
N GLY A 81 7.35 10.16 -17.90
CA GLY A 81 8.17 9.34 -18.78
C GLY A 81 8.96 10.17 -19.76
N VAL A 82 9.82 9.51 -20.54
CA VAL A 82 10.57 10.12 -21.63
C VAL A 82 9.79 9.94 -22.93
N LEU A 83 9.61 11.02 -23.67
CA LEU A 83 9.18 11.00 -25.06
C LEU A 83 10.37 11.37 -25.95
N ARG A 84 10.72 10.49 -26.87
CA ARG A 84 11.69 10.80 -27.94
C ARG A 84 11.03 11.56 -29.06
N THR A 85 11.38 12.84 -29.22
CA THR A 85 10.90 13.71 -30.29
C THR A 85 11.85 13.71 -31.49
N GLY A 86 11.52 14.42 -32.58
CA GLY A 86 12.44 14.67 -33.68
C GLY A 86 13.57 15.67 -33.36
N LYS A 87 13.49 16.34 -32.17
CA LYS A 87 14.45 17.35 -31.73
C LYS A 87 15.25 16.93 -30.48
N GLY A 88 15.04 15.72 -29.97
CA GLY A 88 15.65 15.19 -28.73
C GLY A 88 14.63 14.63 -27.76
N ASP A 89 15.10 14.28 -26.58
CA ASP A 89 14.27 13.70 -25.51
C ASP A 89 13.68 14.78 -24.62
N ILE A 90 12.44 14.53 -24.20
CA ILE A 90 11.78 15.34 -23.18
C ILE A 90 11.22 14.44 -22.10
N ILE A 91 11.26 14.90 -20.85
CA ILE A 91 10.43 14.36 -19.80
C ILE A 91 9.03 14.90 -20.01
N ARG A 92 8.04 14.02 -20.04
CA ARG A 92 6.64 14.38 -20.10
C ARG A 92 5.91 13.88 -18.86
N PHE A 93 5.22 14.77 -18.20
CA PHE A 93 4.15 14.43 -17.26
C PHE A 93 2.80 14.48 -17.98
N TYR A 94 1.91 13.55 -17.67
CA TYR A 94 0.56 13.49 -18.20
C TYR A 94 -0.48 13.26 -17.12
N ASP A 95 -1.49 14.10 -17.10
CA ASP A 95 -2.69 14.01 -16.24
C ASP A 95 -3.92 13.78 -17.11
N LEU A 96 -4.55 12.60 -17.00
CA LEU A 96 -5.73 12.26 -17.78
C LEU A 96 -6.94 13.13 -17.41
N VAL A 97 -7.11 13.47 -16.13
CA VAL A 97 -8.28 14.24 -15.64
C VAL A 97 -8.30 15.63 -16.25
N LYS A 98 -7.18 16.32 -16.14
CA LYS A 98 -7.04 17.71 -16.59
C LYS A 98 -6.62 17.81 -18.05
N ASN A 99 -6.30 16.68 -18.68
CA ASN A 99 -5.67 16.60 -20.01
C ASN A 99 -4.44 17.51 -20.14
N ILE A 100 -3.65 17.58 -19.07
CA ILE A 100 -2.45 18.41 -18.99
C ILE A 100 -1.24 17.59 -19.38
N LYS A 101 -0.35 18.22 -20.18
CA LYS A 101 1.00 17.74 -20.49
C LYS A 101 1.99 18.80 -20.06
N ILE A 102 2.98 18.41 -19.29
CA ILE A 102 4.11 19.27 -18.90
C ILE A 102 5.35 18.62 -19.45
N ASP A 103 6.10 19.36 -20.26
CA ASP A 103 7.27 18.88 -20.96
C ASP A 103 8.53 19.63 -20.52
N GLU A 104 9.61 18.90 -20.25
CA GLU A 104 10.92 19.45 -19.92
C GLU A 104 12.00 18.75 -20.76
N PRO A 105 12.90 19.49 -21.43
CA PRO A 105 13.97 18.89 -22.22
C PRO A 105 15.00 18.21 -21.33
N ILE A 106 15.55 17.09 -21.80
CA ILE A 106 16.66 16.39 -21.16
C ILE A 106 17.74 16.03 -22.17
N SER A 107 18.98 15.88 -21.68
CA SER A 107 20.14 15.50 -22.47
C SER A 107 20.81 14.19 -22.02
N THR A 108 20.23 13.48 -21.06
CA THR A 108 20.75 12.21 -20.54
C THR A 108 19.95 11.02 -21.05
N GLU A 109 20.64 9.89 -21.29
CA GLU A 109 20.01 8.63 -21.65
C GLU A 109 19.51 7.84 -20.44
N LYS A 110 19.91 8.24 -19.23
CA LYS A 110 19.50 7.59 -17.97
C LYS A 110 18.67 8.55 -17.13
N VAL A 111 17.47 8.11 -16.77
CA VAL A 111 16.52 8.89 -15.99
C VAL A 111 15.91 8.01 -14.91
N TYR A 112 15.65 8.58 -13.76
CA TYR A 112 14.96 7.92 -12.66
C TYR A 112 13.57 8.53 -12.49
N PHE A 113 12.58 7.68 -12.31
CA PHE A 113 11.20 8.10 -11.99
C PHE A 113 10.83 7.64 -10.62
N ARG A 114 10.07 8.50 -9.92
CA ARG A 114 9.46 8.17 -8.64
C ARG A 114 7.96 8.46 -8.70
N ALA A 115 7.17 7.52 -8.20
CA ALA A 115 5.75 7.67 -7.96
C ALA A 115 5.48 7.44 -6.47
N GLU A 116 4.85 8.40 -5.80
CA GLU A 116 4.54 8.38 -4.38
C GLU A 116 3.02 8.39 -4.23
N GLY A 117 2.47 7.47 -3.43
CA GLY A 117 1.05 7.36 -3.14
C GLY A 117 0.77 7.41 -1.65
N ASP A 118 -0.06 8.36 -1.23
CA ASP A 118 -0.65 8.48 0.10
C ASP A 118 -2.14 8.12 -0.01
N PHE A 119 -2.49 6.91 0.42
CA PHE A 119 -3.83 6.36 0.28
C PHE A 119 -4.77 6.73 1.43
N ASP A 120 -4.25 7.31 2.52
CA ASP A 120 -5.08 7.88 3.58
C ASP A 120 -5.69 9.22 3.16
N ASN A 121 -4.95 9.98 2.36
CA ASN A 121 -5.36 11.31 1.89
C ASN A 121 -5.78 11.31 0.41
N ASP A 122 -5.72 10.17 -0.27
CA ASP A 122 -5.96 10.03 -1.71
C ASP A 122 -5.10 10.97 -2.55
N LEU A 123 -3.83 11.10 -2.21
CA LEU A 123 -2.89 11.99 -2.88
C LEU A 123 -1.75 11.22 -3.54
N ALA A 124 -1.24 11.77 -4.62
CA ALA A 124 -0.04 11.25 -5.27
C ALA A 124 0.90 12.35 -5.76
N LYS A 125 2.16 11.94 -5.96
CA LYS A 125 3.19 12.75 -6.61
C LYS A 125 3.93 11.93 -7.64
N LEU A 126 4.28 12.56 -8.74
CA LEU A 126 5.21 12.01 -9.73
C LEU A 126 6.42 12.93 -9.83
N SER A 127 7.59 12.35 -9.91
CA SER A 127 8.84 13.09 -10.00
C SER A 127 9.86 12.35 -10.87
N TYR A 128 10.85 13.07 -11.35
CA TYR A 128 11.99 12.50 -12.06
C TYR A 128 13.32 13.02 -11.52
N SER A 129 14.38 12.29 -11.81
CA SER A 129 15.75 12.68 -11.50
C SER A 129 16.68 12.25 -12.64
N THR A 130 17.75 13.01 -12.88
CA THR A 130 18.81 12.65 -13.83
C THR A 130 20.05 12.08 -13.13
N ASP A 131 20.10 12.12 -11.79
CA ASP A 131 21.21 11.64 -10.98
C ASP A 131 20.82 10.51 -10.00
N GLY A 132 19.51 10.19 -9.91
CA GLY A 132 18.97 9.17 -9.01
C GLY A 132 18.83 9.63 -7.56
N THR A 133 19.19 10.86 -7.23
CA THR A 133 19.19 11.39 -5.85
C THR A 133 18.27 12.60 -5.71
N ASN A 134 18.40 13.57 -6.59
CA ASN A 134 17.65 14.81 -6.56
C ASN A 134 16.40 14.70 -7.46
N PHE A 135 15.24 14.51 -6.86
CA PHE A 135 13.98 14.34 -7.57
C PHE A 135 13.22 15.66 -7.71
N LYS A 136 12.88 16.02 -8.95
CA LYS A 136 12.04 17.16 -9.29
C LYS A 136 10.59 16.70 -9.50
N ALA A 137 9.65 17.29 -8.75
CA ALA A 137 8.24 16.98 -8.90
C ALA A 137 7.69 17.49 -10.25
N MET A 138 6.80 16.70 -10.85
CA MET A 138 6.09 17.01 -12.08
C MET A 138 4.59 16.96 -11.86
N GLY A 139 3.90 18.04 -12.22
CA GLY A 139 2.47 18.18 -11.95
C GLY A 139 2.17 18.48 -10.48
N THR A 140 0.91 18.77 -10.18
CA THR A 140 0.44 19.10 -8.83
C THR A 140 -0.93 18.51 -8.55
N ASN A 141 -1.21 18.22 -7.28
CA ASN A 141 -2.52 17.80 -6.80
C ASN A 141 -3.10 16.58 -7.54
N LEU A 142 -2.30 15.52 -7.66
CA LEU A 142 -2.79 14.26 -8.21
C LEU A 142 -3.68 13.58 -7.16
N ARG A 143 -4.89 13.20 -7.58
CA ARG A 143 -5.87 12.53 -6.73
C ARG A 143 -5.94 11.04 -7.05
N LEU A 144 -5.82 10.22 -6.02
CA LEU A 144 -6.00 8.77 -6.08
C LEU A 144 -7.41 8.46 -5.58
N GLY A 145 -8.40 8.42 -6.44
CA GLY A 145 -9.75 8.06 -6.03
C GLY A 145 -10.05 6.58 -6.28
N TYR A 146 -10.83 5.96 -5.39
CA TYR A 146 -11.41 4.65 -5.67
C TYR A 146 -12.33 4.73 -6.88
N GLN A 147 -12.17 3.77 -7.79
CA GLN A 147 -12.97 3.71 -9.03
C GLN A 147 -13.65 2.36 -9.19
N MET A 148 -14.95 2.35 -9.15
CA MET A 148 -15.78 1.16 -9.43
C MET A 148 -15.46 0.54 -10.80
N LYS A 149 -15.12 1.37 -11.79
CA LYS A 149 -14.85 0.92 -13.17
C LYS A 149 -13.61 0.04 -13.31
N THR A 150 -12.62 0.23 -12.47
CA THR A 150 -11.38 -0.56 -12.52
C THR A 150 -11.35 -1.69 -11.50
N PHE A 151 -11.99 -1.53 -10.37
CA PHE A 151 -12.09 -2.49 -9.27
C PHE A 151 -10.75 -3.10 -8.79
N GLN A 152 -9.63 -2.41 -9.06
CA GLN A 152 -8.29 -2.97 -8.87
C GLN A 152 -7.42 -2.22 -7.86
N GLY A 153 -7.84 -1.03 -7.44
CA GLY A 153 -6.96 -0.07 -6.76
C GLY A 153 -5.87 0.47 -7.69
N VAL A 154 -5.00 1.30 -7.13
CA VAL A 154 -3.89 1.91 -7.86
C VAL A 154 -2.76 0.90 -8.05
N ARG A 155 -2.10 0.95 -9.21
CA ARG A 155 -0.92 0.17 -9.54
C ARG A 155 0.20 1.06 -10.05
N PHE A 156 1.41 0.75 -9.69
CA PHE A 156 2.58 1.24 -10.38
C PHE A 156 2.75 0.48 -11.69
N ALA A 157 2.94 1.18 -12.80
CA ALA A 157 3.06 0.55 -14.11
C ALA A 157 4.32 1.02 -14.84
N LEU A 158 5.14 0.07 -15.27
CA LEU A 158 6.22 0.29 -16.23
C LEU A 158 5.65 0.12 -17.63
N PHE A 159 5.85 1.09 -18.51
CA PHE A 159 5.24 1.09 -19.82
C PHE A 159 6.16 1.63 -20.93
N ALA A 160 5.94 1.16 -22.15
CA ALA A 160 6.55 1.71 -23.34
C ALA A 160 5.62 1.55 -24.55
N TYR A 161 5.45 2.61 -25.34
CA TYR A 161 4.66 2.59 -26.57
C TYR A 161 5.14 3.64 -27.58
N ASN A 162 4.69 3.52 -28.83
CA ASN A 162 4.99 4.50 -29.89
C ASN A 162 3.73 5.27 -30.28
N THR A 163 3.84 6.59 -30.32
CA THR A 163 2.75 7.53 -30.65
C THR A 163 2.54 7.77 -32.13
N GLU A 164 3.50 7.34 -33.00
CA GLU A 164 3.45 7.55 -34.46
C GLU A 164 2.78 6.39 -35.21
N GLY A 165 2.13 5.45 -34.49
CA GLY A 165 1.38 4.37 -35.13
C GLY A 165 2.23 3.24 -35.72
N LYS A 166 3.49 3.12 -35.33
CA LYS A 166 4.45 2.11 -35.82
C LYS A 166 5.25 1.50 -34.68
N ASP A 167 5.90 0.38 -34.94
CA ASP A 167 6.91 -0.16 -34.04
C ASP A 167 8.11 0.78 -33.94
N GLY A 168 8.53 1.06 -32.72
CA GLY A 168 9.68 1.92 -32.44
C GLY A 168 10.93 1.14 -32.05
N GLY A 169 11.62 1.61 -31.01
CA GLY A 169 12.76 0.97 -30.39
C GLY A 169 12.37 0.14 -29.17
N TYR A 170 13.11 0.32 -28.09
CA TYR A 170 12.81 -0.27 -26.80
C TYR A 170 13.31 0.62 -25.64
N ALA A 171 12.71 0.44 -24.49
CA ALA A 171 13.14 1.01 -23.22
C ALA A 171 13.67 -0.09 -22.31
N GLU A 172 14.67 0.20 -21.49
CA GLU A 172 15.17 -0.71 -20.47
C GLU A 172 14.92 -0.12 -19.10
N PHE A 173 14.27 -0.94 -18.25
CA PHE A 173 13.97 -0.59 -16.88
C PHE A 173 14.84 -1.41 -15.94
N ASP A 174 15.46 -0.74 -14.98
CA ASP A 174 16.32 -1.36 -13.99
C ASP A 174 16.02 -0.83 -12.59
N ASN A 175 16.55 -1.47 -11.56
CA ASN A 175 16.51 -1.01 -10.19
C ASN A 175 15.11 -0.63 -9.70
N PHE A 176 14.05 -1.33 -10.19
CA PHE A 176 12.71 -1.09 -9.69
C PHE A 176 12.61 -1.48 -8.21
N LYS A 177 12.21 -0.53 -7.39
CA LYS A 177 12.05 -0.68 -5.95
C LYS A 177 10.71 -0.11 -5.51
N ILE A 178 10.03 -0.82 -4.62
CA ILE A 178 8.89 -0.28 -3.86
C ILE A 178 9.30 -0.14 -2.41
N GLU A 179 8.93 0.99 -1.84
CA GLU A 179 9.04 1.29 -0.41
C GLU A 179 7.62 1.43 0.16
N GLU A 180 7.37 0.71 1.22
CA GLU A 180 6.08 0.65 1.93
C GLU A 180 6.33 1.00 3.40
N PRO A 181 6.60 2.29 3.71
CA PRO A 181 7.16 2.70 5.01
C PRO A 181 6.23 2.42 6.19
N LEU A 182 4.93 2.31 5.94
CA LEU A 182 3.93 2.06 6.98
C LEU A 182 3.32 0.66 6.90
N ALA A 183 3.79 -0.18 5.98
CA ALA A 183 3.29 -1.54 5.75
C ALA A 183 4.24 -2.62 6.28
N ASP A 184 5.18 -2.28 7.14
CA ASP A 184 6.04 -3.28 7.78
C ASP A 184 5.21 -4.16 8.70
N ARG A 185 5.00 -5.39 8.26
CA ARG A 185 4.23 -6.42 8.96
C ARG A 185 5.11 -7.39 9.75
N SER A 186 6.41 -7.18 9.77
CA SER A 186 7.36 -8.10 10.41
C SER A 186 7.29 -8.08 11.92
N THR A 187 6.67 -7.05 12.53
CA THR A 187 6.68 -6.80 13.97
C THR A 187 5.29 -6.75 14.61
N ASN A 188 4.25 -7.16 13.94
CA ASN A 188 2.89 -6.70 14.19
C ASN A 188 2.09 -7.47 15.25
N LEU A 189 2.52 -8.68 15.61
CA LEU A 189 1.94 -9.40 16.73
C LEU A 189 2.87 -9.25 17.95
N PRO A 190 2.48 -8.49 18.98
CA PRO A 190 3.31 -8.28 20.17
C PRO A 190 3.30 -9.52 21.09
N ILE A 191 3.62 -10.69 20.53
CA ILE A 191 3.62 -11.97 21.23
C ILE A 191 4.58 -11.93 22.43
N GLY A 192 4.08 -12.38 23.57
CA GLY A 192 4.80 -12.40 24.84
C GLY A 192 5.01 -11.03 25.48
N LYS A 193 4.66 -9.94 24.77
CA LYS A 193 4.74 -8.59 25.33
C LYS A 193 3.53 -8.26 26.19
N VAL A 194 3.72 -7.32 27.10
CA VAL A 194 2.65 -6.69 27.87
C VAL A 194 2.26 -5.41 27.16
N ILE A 195 0.97 -5.25 26.90
CA ILE A 195 0.39 -4.11 26.20
C ILE A 195 -0.74 -3.47 26.98
N THR A 196 -1.06 -2.23 26.61
CA THR A 196 -2.33 -1.59 26.91
C THR A 196 -3.08 -1.35 25.62
N LEU A 197 -4.40 -1.42 25.65
CA LEU A 197 -5.26 -1.15 24.50
C LEU A 197 -5.88 0.25 24.63
N LYS A 198 -5.67 1.06 23.59
CA LYS A 198 -6.24 2.40 23.50
C LYS A 198 -7.29 2.43 22.38
N ASN A 199 -8.47 2.93 22.71
CA ASN A 199 -9.50 3.17 21.72
C ASN A 199 -9.24 4.49 21.01
N LEU A 200 -9.14 4.47 19.67
CA LEU A 200 -8.82 5.64 18.88
C LEU A 200 -10.02 6.57 18.65
N ALA A 201 -11.25 6.05 18.70
CA ALA A 201 -12.44 6.85 18.43
C ALA A 201 -12.70 7.92 19.50
N ASN A 202 -12.42 7.59 20.77
CA ASN A 202 -12.66 8.48 21.90
C ASN A 202 -11.44 8.72 22.79
N ASN A 203 -10.27 8.24 22.38
CA ASN A 203 -8.98 8.41 23.08
C ASN A 203 -8.92 7.81 24.50
N THR A 204 -9.79 6.83 24.81
CA THR A 204 -9.85 6.16 26.12
C THR A 204 -8.99 4.91 26.15
N PHE A 205 -8.55 4.50 27.37
CA PHE A 205 -7.84 3.24 27.58
C PHE A 205 -8.79 2.16 28.10
N THR A 206 -8.56 0.92 27.63
CA THR A 206 -9.30 -0.25 28.12
C THR A 206 -8.69 -0.75 29.42
N TRP A 207 -9.55 -1.09 30.37
CA TRP A 207 -9.18 -1.69 31.66
C TRP A 207 -10.28 -2.62 32.16
N THR A 208 -9.95 -3.47 33.11
CA THR A 208 -10.91 -4.34 33.75
C THR A 208 -11.22 -3.85 35.16
N ASN A 209 -12.51 -3.74 35.48
CA ASN A 209 -12.94 -3.31 36.81
C ASN A 209 -12.96 -4.47 37.82
N SER A 210 -13.26 -4.19 39.09
CA SER A 210 -13.36 -5.17 40.16
C SER A 210 -14.40 -6.27 39.92
N ARG A 211 -15.34 -6.07 38.99
CA ARG A 211 -16.32 -7.08 38.52
C ARG A 211 -15.79 -7.89 37.34
N ARG A 212 -14.51 -7.71 36.97
CA ARG A 212 -13.86 -8.41 35.86
C ARG A 212 -14.47 -8.10 34.49
N ILE A 213 -15.12 -6.95 34.34
CA ILE A 213 -15.69 -6.51 33.06
C ILE A 213 -14.74 -5.52 32.41
N LEU A 214 -14.49 -5.70 31.08
CA LEU A 214 -13.72 -4.75 30.30
C LEU A 214 -14.49 -3.43 30.18
N ARG A 215 -13.81 -2.33 30.45
CA ARG A 215 -14.34 -0.96 30.41
C ARG A 215 -13.37 -0.07 29.67
N SER A 216 -13.79 1.13 29.38
CA SER A 216 -12.97 2.15 28.76
C SER A 216 -13.15 3.47 29.50
N ALA A 217 -12.04 4.11 29.84
CA ALA A 217 -12.04 5.38 30.56
C ALA A 217 -10.86 6.28 30.11
N ASP A 218 -11.00 7.59 30.33
CA ASP A 218 -9.87 8.50 30.19
C ASP A 218 -8.81 8.16 31.23
N VAL A 219 -7.54 8.21 30.86
CA VAL A 219 -6.39 7.89 31.74
C VAL A 219 -6.32 8.79 32.98
N ASN A 220 -6.88 9.98 32.91
CA ASN A 220 -6.96 10.93 34.02
C ASN A 220 -8.24 10.81 34.85
N SER A 221 -9.13 9.91 34.45
CA SER A 221 -10.37 9.66 35.20
C SER A 221 -10.10 8.86 36.46
N ASN A 222 -10.86 9.17 37.53
CA ASN A 222 -10.84 8.40 38.79
C ASN A 222 -11.35 6.97 38.61
N GLU A 223 -11.98 6.66 37.48
CA GLU A 223 -12.48 5.33 37.13
C GLU A 223 -11.40 4.44 36.55
N TYR A 224 -10.32 5.02 35.97
CA TYR A 224 -9.27 4.25 35.32
C TYR A 224 -8.32 3.60 36.31
N ASP A 225 -8.17 2.28 36.23
CA ASP A 225 -7.17 1.52 36.98
C ASP A 225 -6.05 1.04 36.09
N PRO A 226 -4.83 1.60 36.21
CA PRO A 226 -3.67 1.18 35.42
C PRO A 226 -3.29 -0.29 35.61
N LYS A 227 -3.60 -0.89 36.78
CA LYS A 227 -3.29 -2.31 37.04
C LYS A 227 -4.16 -3.24 36.21
N GLY A 228 -5.42 -2.88 36.04
CA GLY A 228 -6.37 -3.63 35.22
C GLY A 228 -6.23 -3.39 33.72
N SER A 229 -5.30 -2.53 33.27
CA SER A 229 -5.17 -2.14 31.86
C SER A 229 -4.08 -2.89 31.09
N GLN A 230 -3.30 -3.74 31.76
CA GLN A 230 -2.16 -4.42 31.19
C GLN A 230 -2.48 -5.87 30.85
N PHE A 231 -2.19 -6.25 29.60
CA PHE A 231 -2.47 -7.58 29.08
C PHE A 231 -1.24 -8.18 28.42
N ARG A 232 -0.94 -9.42 28.72
CA ARG A 232 0.07 -10.21 28.00
C ARG A 232 -0.57 -10.91 26.81
N ILE A 233 0.09 -10.82 25.66
CA ILE A 233 -0.36 -11.48 24.43
C ILE A 233 0.26 -12.87 24.33
N HIS A 234 -0.59 -13.88 24.28
CA HIS A 234 -0.21 -15.28 24.04
C HIS A 234 -0.51 -15.68 22.61
N ASP A 235 0.46 -16.28 21.91
CA ASP A 235 0.27 -16.86 20.60
C ASP A 235 -0.57 -18.15 20.68
N ARG A 236 -1.56 -18.30 19.82
CA ARG A 236 -2.35 -19.52 19.66
C ARG A 236 -2.30 -20.05 18.22
N GLY A 237 -1.32 -19.56 17.47
CA GLY A 237 -1.05 -19.93 16.08
C GLY A 237 -2.06 -19.39 15.09
N LYS A 238 -1.63 -19.28 13.83
CA LYS A 238 -2.46 -18.81 12.71
C LYS A 238 -3.09 -17.42 12.92
N GLY A 239 -2.39 -16.51 13.59
CA GLY A 239 -2.87 -15.15 13.90
C GLY A 239 -3.86 -15.07 15.07
N ARG A 240 -4.13 -16.19 15.76
CA ARG A 240 -4.98 -16.23 16.96
C ARG A 240 -4.17 -15.87 18.19
N VAL A 241 -4.78 -15.10 19.07
CA VAL A 241 -4.18 -14.67 20.34
C VAL A 241 -5.15 -14.85 21.49
N ALA A 242 -4.61 -15.00 22.71
CA ALA A 242 -5.32 -14.82 23.96
C ALA A 242 -4.66 -13.68 24.74
N LEU A 243 -5.46 -12.91 25.47
CA LEU A 243 -5.00 -11.78 26.28
C LEU A 243 -5.18 -12.12 27.76
N GLU A 244 -4.06 -12.23 28.48
CA GLU A 244 -4.02 -12.50 29.91
C GLU A 244 -3.80 -11.19 30.68
N ALA A 245 -4.65 -10.91 31.66
CA ALA A 245 -4.50 -9.75 32.55
C ALA A 245 -3.28 -9.92 33.46
N MET A 246 -2.45 -8.90 33.57
CA MET A 246 -1.19 -8.93 34.33
C MET A 246 -1.40 -8.89 35.85
N ASP A 247 -2.59 -8.54 36.29
CA ASP A 247 -2.96 -8.59 37.73
C ASP A 247 -3.34 -9.99 38.24
N GLY A 248 -3.26 -11.01 37.37
CA GLY A 248 -3.58 -12.39 37.70
C GLY A 248 -5.07 -12.71 37.66
N SER A 249 -5.92 -11.80 37.19
CA SER A 249 -7.37 -12.00 37.15
C SER A 249 -7.87 -12.85 35.97
N GLY A 250 -6.97 -13.34 35.10
CA GLY A 250 -7.27 -14.34 34.08
C GLY A 250 -7.27 -13.78 32.65
N PHE A 251 -8.05 -14.38 31.76
CA PHE A 251 -8.06 -14.12 30.34
C PHE A 251 -9.27 -13.31 29.88
N LEU A 252 -9.07 -12.38 28.96
CA LEU A 252 -10.18 -11.72 28.28
C LEU A 252 -11.03 -12.75 27.54
N THR A 253 -12.33 -12.76 27.81
CA THR A 253 -13.26 -13.76 27.30
C THR A 253 -14.57 -13.07 26.90
N VAL A 254 -15.07 -13.41 25.73
CA VAL A 254 -16.38 -12.91 25.26
C VAL A 254 -17.49 -13.76 25.91
N THR A 255 -18.38 -13.12 26.61
CA THR A 255 -19.58 -13.73 27.24
C THR A 255 -20.85 -13.26 26.56
N GLY A 256 -21.88 -14.09 26.52
CA GLY A 256 -23.13 -13.77 25.81
C GLY A 256 -23.07 -14.10 24.32
N GLU A 257 -24.14 -13.78 23.63
CA GLU A 257 -24.34 -14.03 22.21
C GLU A 257 -24.89 -12.79 21.50
N GLY A 258 -24.63 -12.70 20.19
CA GLY A 258 -25.16 -11.63 19.33
C GLY A 258 -24.67 -10.24 19.73
N LEU A 259 -25.58 -9.28 19.81
CA LEU A 259 -25.28 -7.86 20.10
C LEU A 259 -25.08 -7.60 21.62
N SER A 260 -25.49 -8.52 22.48
CA SER A 260 -25.39 -8.38 23.93
C SER A 260 -24.15 -8.99 24.56
N GLY A 261 -23.13 -9.29 23.75
CA GLY A 261 -21.88 -9.85 24.24
C GLY A 261 -21.06 -8.83 25.05
N ASP A 262 -20.69 -9.21 26.25
CA ASP A 262 -19.72 -8.48 27.09
C ASP A 262 -18.31 -9.11 26.93
N VAL A 263 -17.27 -8.35 27.21
CA VAL A 263 -15.91 -8.86 27.37
C VAL A 263 -15.57 -8.84 28.87
N ARG A 264 -15.19 -10.00 29.41
CA ARG A 264 -14.88 -10.19 30.83
C ARG A 264 -13.58 -10.96 31.00
N LEU A 265 -13.05 -10.97 32.22
CA LEU A 265 -11.98 -11.88 32.60
C LEU A 265 -12.56 -13.20 33.14
N THR A 266 -11.97 -14.30 32.71
CA THR A 266 -12.23 -15.64 33.23
C THR A 266 -10.93 -16.28 33.73
N ASP A 267 -10.99 -17.10 34.79
CA ASP A 267 -9.79 -17.71 35.38
C ASP A 267 -9.04 -18.62 34.39
N LYS A 268 -9.78 -19.23 33.49
CA LYS A 268 -9.23 -20.17 32.51
C LYS A 268 -9.52 -19.70 31.10
N GLU A 269 -8.53 -19.91 30.25
CA GLU A 269 -8.68 -19.73 28.81
C GLU A 269 -9.71 -20.75 28.24
N SER A 270 -10.49 -20.31 27.27
CA SER A 270 -11.46 -21.13 26.55
C SER A 270 -11.51 -20.68 25.09
N ASP A 271 -12.28 -21.36 24.25
CA ASP A 271 -12.51 -20.91 22.85
C ASP A 271 -13.09 -19.49 22.78
N ALA A 272 -13.82 -19.07 23.81
CA ALA A 272 -14.36 -17.71 23.91
C ALA A 272 -13.32 -16.65 24.27
N SER A 273 -12.09 -17.06 24.65
CA SER A 273 -10.96 -16.20 24.93
C SER A 273 -10.04 -16.03 23.71
N LEU A 274 -10.38 -16.64 22.56
CA LEU A 274 -9.59 -16.56 21.36
C LEU A 274 -10.04 -15.41 20.45
N PHE A 275 -9.05 -14.63 20.07
CA PHE A 275 -9.22 -13.50 19.15
C PHE A 275 -8.32 -13.66 17.95
N MET A 276 -8.79 -13.23 16.78
CA MET A 276 -7.93 -12.97 15.64
C MET A 276 -7.37 -11.56 15.76
N TRP A 277 -6.05 -11.45 15.84
CA TRP A 277 -5.36 -10.17 15.76
C TRP A 277 -5.29 -9.74 14.30
N GLN A 278 -5.94 -8.65 13.96
CA GLN A 278 -5.85 -8.03 12.66
C GLN A 278 -5.02 -6.76 12.77
N ASP A 279 -3.85 -6.79 12.14
CA ASP A 279 -2.99 -5.62 12.06
C ASP A 279 -3.58 -4.62 11.06
N MET A 280 -3.79 -3.40 11.54
CA MET A 280 -4.32 -2.28 10.76
C MET A 280 -3.23 -1.28 10.40
N LEU A 281 -1.94 -1.68 10.57
CA LEU A 281 -0.77 -0.83 10.39
C LEU A 281 -0.69 0.32 11.42
N ARG A 282 0.39 1.09 11.40
CA ARG A 282 0.59 2.26 12.29
C ARG A 282 0.40 1.95 13.78
N ASN A 283 0.81 0.75 14.21
CA ASN A 283 0.58 0.25 15.59
C ASN A 283 -0.91 0.18 15.99
N GLN A 284 -1.80 0.05 15.02
CA GLN A 284 -3.23 -0.14 15.24
C GLN A 284 -3.60 -1.60 15.00
N CYS A 285 -4.58 -2.08 15.75
CA CYS A 285 -5.12 -3.44 15.57
C CYS A 285 -6.64 -3.46 15.75
N MET A 286 -7.24 -4.50 15.18
CA MET A 286 -8.60 -4.90 15.47
C MET A 286 -8.58 -6.31 16.07
N LEU A 287 -9.34 -6.54 17.11
CA LEU A 287 -9.49 -7.85 17.75
C LEU A 287 -10.85 -8.45 17.38
N LEU A 288 -10.84 -9.46 16.54
CA LEU A 288 -12.04 -10.21 16.15
C LEU A 288 -12.22 -11.40 17.09
N SER A 289 -13.32 -11.44 17.85
CA SER A 289 -13.69 -12.60 18.65
C SER A 289 -14.03 -13.78 17.73
N LEU A 290 -13.38 -14.92 17.93
CA LEU A 290 -13.67 -16.14 17.16
C LEU A 290 -14.96 -16.81 17.61
N LYS A 291 -15.44 -16.54 18.83
CA LYS A 291 -16.73 -17.06 19.33
C LYS A 291 -17.92 -16.40 18.64
N THR A 292 -17.89 -15.06 18.50
CA THR A 292 -19.05 -14.30 18.03
C THR A 292 -18.92 -13.77 16.61
N ASN A 293 -17.70 -13.88 16.02
CA ASN A 293 -17.34 -13.27 14.74
C ASN A 293 -17.60 -11.74 14.71
N ARG A 294 -17.32 -11.07 15.85
CA ARG A 294 -17.47 -9.62 16.02
C ARG A 294 -16.20 -9.01 16.58
N TYR A 295 -15.96 -7.77 16.22
CA TYR A 295 -14.84 -7.01 16.77
C TYR A 295 -15.13 -6.53 18.19
N ILE A 296 -14.08 -6.49 19.01
CA ILE A 296 -14.13 -5.76 20.27
C ILE A 296 -14.21 -4.27 19.92
N GLY A 297 -15.22 -3.62 20.40
CA GLY A 297 -15.45 -2.19 20.25
C GLY A 297 -15.97 -1.57 21.55
N ILE A 298 -16.17 -0.26 21.51
CA ILE A 298 -16.85 0.49 22.57
C ILE A 298 -18.23 0.84 22.05
N ASP A 299 -19.23 0.51 22.85
CA ASP A 299 -20.59 0.98 22.62
C ASP A 299 -20.66 2.46 23.01
N ILE A 300 -20.95 3.32 22.05
CA ILE A 300 -21.18 4.74 22.30
C ILE A 300 -22.70 4.88 22.50
N LEU A 301 -23.15 4.75 23.75
CA LEU A 301 -24.50 5.04 24.15
C LEU A 301 -24.75 6.53 24.13
#